data_55f3c08da357852e568dee3dc77cbfa5
#
_entry.id   55f3c08da357852e568dee3dc77cbfa5
#
_cell.length_a   1.000
_cell.length_b   1.000
_cell.length_c   1.000
_cell.angle_alpha   90.00
_cell.angle_beta   90.00
_cell.angle_gamma   90.00
#
_symmetry.space_group_name_H-M   'P 1'
#
loop_
_entity.id
_entity.type
_entity.pdbx_description
1 polymer ?
#
loop_
_entity_poly.entity_id
_entity_poly.type
_entity_poly.pdbx_seq_one_letter_code
_entity_poly.pdbx_strand_id
1 'polypeptide(L)'
;MVGLALAMATPAVAASDCSPDAAAEPVTIAAPQPDNRIRLADGRLVQIAGLDLATLRLPPLAGREAMLYAAGPPDRHGAVHAGFMLDGADLAADLVRSGKGIVRPHVGECSCLADLLGLEERSRQDGLGLWREPEYAVADAAASEAVSRRPDRFVIIAGKVEHVGETKDAVWIDFGKIWRTDVTIVVSRKLWPRFEAAGLTMDRIRGRTIRARGVVTLRGGPRLDISEPAAIEVLDAVAQTP
;
A
#
# COMPACT_ATOMS: atom_id res chain seq x y z
N MET A 1 -33.30 -41.74 -22.00
CA MET A 1 -32.79 -40.35 -21.90
C MET A 1 -31.95 -40.26 -20.66
N VAL A 2 -30.62 -40.24 -20.83
CA VAL A 2 -29.66 -40.12 -19.72
C VAL A 2 -29.22 -38.68 -19.69
N GLY A 3 -29.62 -37.94 -18.63
CA GLY A 3 -29.24 -36.57 -18.44
C GLY A 3 -27.82 -36.47 -17.91
N LEU A 4 -26.93 -35.87 -18.70
CA LEU A 4 -25.56 -35.58 -18.34
C LEU A 4 -25.55 -34.26 -17.51
N ALA A 5 -25.33 -34.35 -16.19
CA ALA A 5 -25.15 -33.20 -15.32
C ALA A 5 -23.73 -32.65 -15.50
N LEU A 6 -23.64 -31.47 -16.10
CA LEU A 6 -22.36 -30.73 -16.24
C LEU A 6 -22.04 -30.06 -14.89
N ALA A 7 -21.12 -30.62 -14.14
CA ALA A 7 -20.60 -30.01 -12.93
C ALA A 7 -19.73 -28.81 -13.33
N MET A 8 -20.20 -27.59 -13.07
CA MET A 8 -19.38 -26.37 -13.18
C MET A 8 -18.38 -26.35 -12.02
N ALA A 9 -17.12 -26.62 -12.32
CA ALA A 9 -16.03 -26.40 -11.40
C ALA A 9 -15.83 -24.89 -11.26
N THR A 10 -16.13 -24.34 -10.09
CA THR A 10 -15.72 -22.98 -9.72
C THR A 10 -14.20 -22.96 -9.68
N PRO A 11 -13.53 -21.98 -10.35
CA PRO A 11 -12.10 -21.85 -10.22
C PRO A 11 -11.78 -21.51 -8.74
N ALA A 12 -11.03 -22.39 -8.10
CA ALA A 12 -10.40 -22.07 -6.83
C ALA A 12 -9.48 -20.87 -7.07
N VAL A 13 -9.83 -19.73 -6.48
CA VAL A 13 -8.90 -18.59 -6.40
C VAL A 13 -7.71 -19.11 -5.60
N ALA A 14 -6.56 -19.24 -6.26
CA ALA A 14 -5.32 -19.57 -5.59
C ALA A 14 -5.14 -18.57 -4.45
N ALA A 15 -5.08 -19.07 -3.22
CA ALA A 15 -4.67 -18.26 -2.09
C ALA A 15 -3.27 -17.75 -2.44
N SER A 16 -3.10 -16.42 -2.48
CA SER A 16 -1.78 -15.84 -2.64
C SER A 16 -0.94 -16.31 -1.45
N ASP A 17 0.14 -17.04 -1.72
CA ASP A 17 1.09 -17.49 -0.70
C ASP A 17 1.85 -16.27 -0.17
N CYS A 18 1.17 -15.45 0.60
CA CYS A 18 1.75 -14.34 1.34
C CYS A 18 2.46 -14.79 2.63
N SER A 19 2.87 -16.05 2.69
CA SER A 19 3.73 -16.51 3.76
C SER A 19 5.13 -15.96 3.54
N PRO A 20 5.63 -15.05 4.40
CA PRO A 20 7.04 -14.70 4.36
C PRO A 20 7.87 -15.96 4.67
N ASP A 21 9.12 -16.03 4.16
CA ASP A 21 10.10 -17.06 4.51
C ASP A 21 10.47 -17.07 6.01
N ALA A 22 9.86 -16.19 6.80
CA ALA A 22 10.05 -16.09 8.23
C ALA A 22 9.34 -17.23 8.98
N ALA A 23 9.97 -17.74 10.01
CA ALA A 23 9.36 -18.74 10.88
C ALA A 23 8.08 -18.16 11.52
N ALA A 24 6.96 -18.86 11.32
CA ALA A 24 5.70 -18.53 11.95
C ALA A 24 5.72 -18.89 13.43
N GLU A 25 5.16 -18.02 14.28
CA GLU A 25 4.96 -18.31 15.69
C GLU A 25 3.48 -18.20 16.09
N PRO A 26 2.96 -19.14 16.91
CA PRO A 26 1.61 -19.04 17.43
C PRO A 26 1.54 -17.91 18.48
N VAL A 27 0.54 -17.04 18.36
CA VAL A 27 0.33 -15.92 19.28
C VAL A 27 -1.15 -15.78 19.62
N THR A 28 -1.43 -15.24 20.79
CA THR A 28 -2.80 -14.84 21.18
C THR A 28 -2.91 -13.32 21.13
N ILE A 29 -3.92 -12.80 20.46
CA ILE A 29 -4.20 -11.38 20.37
C ILE A 29 -4.91 -10.93 21.66
N ALA A 30 -4.30 -10.03 22.44
CA ALA A 30 -4.93 -9.48 23.62
C ALA A 30 -6.00 -8.44 23.26
N ALA A 31 -5.63 -7.43 22.48
CA ALA A 31 -6.58 -6.44 21.97
C ALA A 31 -5.98 -5.57 20.85
N PRO A 32 -6.79 -5.09 19.90
CA PRO A 32 -6.45 -3.92 19.10
C PRO A 32 -6.28 -2.68 19.98
N GLN A 33 -5.33 -1.82 19.64
CA GLN A 33 -5.09 -0.55 20.31
C GLN A 33 -5.83 0.59 19.56
N PRO A 34 -6.05 1.75 20.19
CA PRO A 34 -6.70 2.90 19.54
C PRO A 34 -6.00 3.40 18.26
N ASP A 35 -4.70 3.15 18.16
CA ASP A 35 -3.88 3.49 16.98
C ASP A 35 -3.78 2.35 15.95
N ASN A 36 -4.68 1.36 16.04
CA ASN A 36 -4.74 0.19 15.17
C ASN A 36 -3.52 -0.76 15.23
N ARG A 37 -2.61 -0.56 16.17
CA ARG A 37 -1.64 -1.62 16.50
C ARG A 37 -2.32 -2.73 17.28
N ILE A 38 -1.77 -3.92 17.21
CA ILE A 38 -2.29 -5.10 17.88
C ILE A 38 -1.39 -5.43 19.08
N ARG A 39 -1.98 -5.47 20.27
CA ARG A 39 -1.27 -5.99 21.46
C ARG A 39 -1.47 -7.48 21.55
N LEU A 40 -0.37 -8.20 21.70
CA LEU A 40 -0.36 -9.63 21.97
C LEU A 40 -0.47 -9.92 23.48
N ALA A 41 -0.82 -11.15 23.84
CA ALA A 41 -0.92 -11.58 25.23
C ALA A 41 0.43 -11.54 25.98
N ASP A 42 1.55 -11.68 25.28
CA ASP A 42 2.90 -11.54 25.81
C ASP A 42 3.35 -10.07 25.98
N GLY A 43 2.50 -9.09 25.65
CA GLY A 43 2.77 -7.67 25.78
C GLY A 43 3.38 -6.99 24.55
N ARG A 44 3.84 -7.75 23.54
CA ARG A 44 4.36 -7.15 22.30
C ARG A 44 3.30 -6.29 21.60
N LEU A 45 3.75 -5.20 20.98
CA LEU A 45 2.94 -4.39 20.08
C LEU A 45 3.33 -4.73 18.64
N VAL A 46 2.33 -5.05 17.84
CA VAL A 46 2.51 -5.45 16.44
C VAL A 46 1.72 -4.52 15.53
N GLN A 47 2.35 -4.12 14.45
CA GLN A 47 1.73 -3.40 13.35
C GLN A 47 1.55 -4.39 12.19
N ILE A 48 0.36 -4.40 11.58
CA ILE A 48 0.13 -5.22 10.39
C ILE A 48 0.99 -4.69 9.26
N ALA A 49 1.88 -5.55 8.75
CA ALA A 49 2.80 -5.22 7.67
C ALA A 49 2.05 -4.88 6.38
N GLY A 50 2.58 -3.95 5.60
CA GLY A 50 2.02 -3.57 4.30
C GLY A 50 0.78 -2.69 4.33
N LEU A 51 0.27 -2.30 5.51
CA LEU A 51 -0.95 -1.49 5.63
C LEU A 51 -0.72 -0.16 6.35
N ASP A 52 -1.48 0.86 5.95
CA ASP A 52 -1.50 2.15 6.64
C ASP A 52 -2.38 2.08 7.89
N LEU A 53 -1.77 2.26 9.07
CA LEU A 53 -2.47 2.14 10.36
C LEU A 53 -3.66 3.08 10.49
N ALA A 54 -3.54 4.31 9.99
CA ALA A 54 -4.57 5.32 10.16
C ALA A 54 -5.88 4.97 9.43
N THR A 55 -5.78 4.10 8.42
CA THR A 55 -6.93 3.68 7.60
C THR A 55 -7.57 2.37 8.03
N LEU A 56 -6.94 1.62 8.94
CA LEU A 56 -7.41 0.29 9.32
C LEU A 56 -8.78 0.32 10.01
N ARG A 57 -9.64 -0.61 9.60
CA ARG A 57 -10.93 -0.94 10.22
C ARG A 57 -10.86 -2.38 10.72
N LEU A 58 -10.23 -2.58 11.86
CA LEU A 58 -9.99 -3.91 12.42
C LEU A 58 -11.31 -4.57 12.86
N PRO A 59 -11.50 -5.87 12.57
CA PRO A 59 -12.59 -6.65 13.16
C PRO A 59 -12.32 -6.91 14.65
N PRO A 60 -13.28 -7.48 15.39
CA PRO A 60 -13.03 -7.99 16.74
C PRO A 60 -11.93 -9.07 16.70
N LEU A 61 -10.79 -8.80 17.34
CA LEU A 61 -9.61 -9.69 17.35
C LEU A 61 -9.25 -10.18 18.76
N ALA A 62 -9.79 -9.57 19.80
CA ALA A 62 -9.43 -9.92 21.18
C ALA A 62 -9.71 -11.39 21.51
N GLY A 63 -8.73 -12.05 22.09
CA GLY A 63 -8.78 -13.47 22.45
C GLY A 63 -8.57 -14.45 21.29
N ARG A 64 -8.37 -13.98 20.06
CA ARG A 64 -8.13 -14.87 18.91
C ARG A 64 -6.69 -15.33 18.88
N GLU A 65 -6.52 -16.57 18.46
CA GLU A 65 -5.21 -17.11 18.12
C GLU A 65 -4.86 -16.82 16.67
N ALA A 66 -3.57 -16.60 16.41
CA ALA A 66 -3.05 -16.33 15.08
C ALA A 66 -1.64 -16.89 14.94
N MET A 67 -1.22 -17.11 13.69
CA MET A 67 0.20 -17.31 13.38
C MET A 67 0.78 -15.96 12.97
N LEU A 68 1.85 -15.55 13.64
CA LEU A 68 2.58 -14.31 13.41
C LEU A 68 3.82 -14.57 12.55
N TYR A 69 4.04 -13.74 11.55
CA TYR A 69 5.21 -13.75 10.67
C TYR A 69 5.91 -12.40 10.76
N ALA A 70 6.99 -12.28 11.54
CA ALA A 70 7.69 -11.02 11.69
C ALA A 70 8.39 -10.61 10.38
N ALA A 71 8.14 -9.40 9.90
CA ALA A 71 8.77 -8.85 8.71
C ALA A 71 10.17 -8.25 8.96
N GLY A 72 10.61 -8.24 10.22
CA GLY A 72 11.93 -7.70 10.61
C GLY A 72 12.03 -7.47 12.13
N PRO A 73 13.13 -6.87 12.59
CA PRO A 73 13.29 -6.51 13.98
C PRO A 73 12.28 -5.41 14.39
N PRO A 74 12.00 -5.24 15.69
CA PRO A 74 11.19 -4.16 16.20
C PRO A 74 11.72 -2.79 15.74
N ASP A 75 10.80 -1.87 15.48
CA ASP A 75 11.14 -0.48 15.16
C ASP A 75 11.70 0.26 16.39
N ARG A 76 12.11 1.52 16.21
CA ARG A 76 12.64 2.38 17.29
C ARG A 76 11.65 2.61 18.46
N HIS A 77 10.38 2.27 18.30
CA HIS A 77 9.33 2.37 19.30
C HIS A 77 8.96 1.00 19.88
N GLY A 78 9.70 -0.06 19.51
CA GLY A 78 9.48 -1.42 19.96
C GLY A 78 8.30 -2.13 19.28
N ALA A 79 7.71 -1.56 18.25
CA ALA A 79 6.65 -2.23 17.49
C ALA A 79 7.24 -3.17 16.44
N VAL A 80 6.70 -4.37 16.35
CA VAL A 80 7.07 -5.38 15.34
C VAL A 80 6.15 -5.22 14.14
N HIS A 81 6.72 -5.16 12.93
CA HIS A 81 5.94 -5.25 11.70
C HIS A 81 5.77 -6.74 11.37
N ALA A 82 4.55 -7.20 11.20
CA ALA A 82 4.29 -8.61 10.95
C ALA A 82 2.99 -8.86 10.16
N GLY A 83 2.99 -9.98 9.42
CA GLY A 83 1.78 -10.59 8.91
C GLY A 83 1.07 -11.43 9.97
N PHE A 84 -0.24 -11.55 9.87
CA PHE A 84 -1.07 -12.40 10.71
C PHE A 84 -1.87 -13.36 9.86
N MET A 85 -1.76 -14.65 10.12
CA MET A 85 -2.70 -15.65 9.61
C MET A 85 -3.72 -15.98 10.70
N LEU A 86 -4.99 -15.73 10.41
CA LEU A 86 -6.13 -16.03 11.26
C LEU A 86 -7.02 -17.08 10.57
N ASP A 87 -7.24 -18.23 11.22
CA ASP A 87 -8.04 -19.32 10.66
C ASP A 87 -7.60 -19.75 9.25
N GLY A 88 -6.28 -19.69 8.99
CA GLY A 88 -5.70 -20.03 7.68
C GLY A 88 -5.83 -18.94 6.60
N ALA A 89 -6.31 -17.72 6.94
CA ALA A 89 -6.41 -16.59 6.04
C ALA A 89 -5.47 -15.44 6.45
N ASP A 90 -4.89 -14.77 5.48
CA ASP A 90 -4.06 -13.57 5.71
C ASP A 90 -4.95 -12.37 6.08
N LEU A 91 -4.75 -11.82 7.28
CA LEU A 91 -5.51 -10.69 7.80
C LEU A 91 -5.33 -9.43 6.94
N ALA A 92 -4.11 -9.15 6.45
CA ALA A 92 -3.87 -8.00 5.60
C ALA A 92 -4.63 -8.11 4.27
N ALA A 93 -4.57 -9.28 3.64
CA ALA A 93 -5.30 -9.55 2.40
C ALA A 93 -6.83 -9.43 2.59
N ASP A 94 -7.36 -9.90 3.70
CA ASP A 94 -8.79 -9.82 4.00
C ASP A 94 -9.24 -8.37 4.27
N LEU A 95 -8.44 -7.59 4.98
CA LEU A 95 -8.70 -6.17 5.21
C LEU A 95 -8.69 -5.38 3.91
N VAL A 96 -7.69 -5.59 3.06
CA VAL A 96 -7.59 -4.92 1.76
C VAL A 96 -8.74 -5.32 0.83
N ARG A 97 -9.01 -6.62 0.71
CA ARG A 97 -10.10 -7.15 -0.13
C ARG A 97 -11.46 -6.59 0.25
N SER A 98 -11.70 -6.36 1.54
CA SER A 98 -12.95 -5.78 2.03
C SER A 98 -12.96 -4.25 2.09
N GLY A 99 -11.91 -3.58 1.61
CA GLY A 99 -11.76 -2.13 1.68
C GLY A 99 -11.63 -1.58 3.11
N LYS A 100 -11.10 -2.37 4.04
CA LYS A 100 -10.91 -2.00 5.45
C LYS A 100 -9.47 -1.60 5.80
N GLY A 101 -8.61 -1.48 4.81
CA GLY A 101 -7.23 -1.05 4.92
C GLY A 101 -6.68 -0.61 3.57
N ILE A 102 -5.77 0.34 3.59
CA ILE A 102 -5.06 0.85 2.41
C ILE A 102 -3.62 0.33 2.46
N VAL A 103 -3.14 -0.14 1.32
CA VAL A 103 -1.78 -0.67 1.19
C VAL A 103 -0.77 0.46 1.34
N ARG A 104 0.17 0.28 2.26
CA ARG A 104 1.30 1.18 2.49
C ARG A 104 2.61 0.42 2.40
N PRO A 105 3.33 0.50 1.27
CA PRO A 105 4.63 -0.11 1.12
C PRO A 105 5.63 0.40 2.14
N HIS A 106 6.37 -0.50 2.78
CA HIS A 106 7.40 -0.17 3.75
C HIS A 106 8.67 -0.98 3.49
N VAL A 107 9.83 -0.45 3.91
CA VAL A 107 11.14 -1.10 3.73
C VAL A 107 11.16 -2.47 4.41
N GLY A 108 11.58 -3.49 3.66
CA GLY A 108 11.75 -4.84 4.20
C GLY A 108 10.48 -5.67 4.27
N GLU A 109 9.35 -5.15 3.81
CA GLU A 109 8.10 -5.89 3.78
C GLU A 109 7.91 -6.71 2.50
N CYS A 110 7.44 -7.87 2.72
CA CYS A 110 7.10 -9.07 1.99
C CYS A 110 6.96 -9.05 0.45
N SER A 111 7.21 -10.24 -0.10
CA SER A 111 6.93 -10.66 -1.49
C SER A 111 5.46 -10.45 -1.94
N CYS A 112 4.54 -10.26 -1.00
CA CYS A 112 3.09 -10.18 -1.21
C CYS A 112 2.56 -8.80 -1.58
N LEU A 113 3.40 -7.78 -1.62
CA LEU A 113 2.93 -6.41 -1.82
C LEU A 113 2.20 -6.23 -3.16
N ALA A 114 2.65 -6.90 -4.21
CA ALA A 114 1.98 -6.88 -5.52
C ALA A 114 0.56 -7.47 -5.45
N ASP A 115 0.37 -8.54 -4.67
CA ASP A 115 -0.93 -9.17 -4.48
C ASP A 115 -1.87 -8.25 -3.67
N LEU A 116 -1.37 -7.61 -2.61
CA LEU A 116 -2.13 -6.63 -1.83
C LEU A 116 -2.57 -5.44 -2.70
N LEU A 117 -1.68 -4.91 -3.55
CA LEU A 117 -2.01 -3.85 -4.50
C LEU A 117 -3.09 -4.29 -5.50
N GLY A 118 -3.02 -5.53 -6.00
CA GLY A 118 -4.05 -6.11 -6.86
C GLY A 118 -5.40 -6.28 -6.16
N LEU A 119 -5.41 -6.66 -4.89
CA LEU A 119 -6.63 -6.75 -4.07
C LEU A 119 -7.20 -5.35 -3.80
N GLU A 120 -6.36 -4.37 -3.50
CA GLU A 120 -6.75 -2.98 -3.29
C GLU A 120 -7.40 -2.38 -4.54
N GLU A 121 -6.82 -2.62 -5.71
CA GLU A 121 -7.37 -2.16 -6.99
C GLU A 121 -8.80 -2.66 -7.19
N ARG A 122 -9.04 -3.96 -6.94
CA ARG A 122 -10.37 -4.58 -7.06
C ARG A 122 -11.35 -4.00 -6.04
N SER A 123 -10.98 -3.93 -4.77
CA SER A 123 -11.86 -3.39 -3.73
C SER A 123 -12.21 -1.92 -3.97
N ARG A 124 -11.30 -1.15 -4.57
CA ARG A 124 -11.51 0.23 -4.98
C ARG A 124 -12.46 0.34 -6.17
N GLN A 125 -12.29 -0.50 -7.21
CA GLN A 125 -13.19 -0.54 -8.37
C GLN A 125 -14.61 -0.94 -7.95
N ASP A 126 -14.75 -1.85 -7.00
CA ASP A 126 -16.03 -2.31 -6.44
C ASP A 126 -16.62 -1.33 -5.40
N GLY A 127 -15.90 -0.27 -5.05
CA GLY A 127 -16.33 0.73 -4.07
C GLY A 127 -16.57 0.13 -2.68
N LEU A 128 -15.72 -0.78 -2.21
CA LEU A 128 -15.90 -1.45 -0.92
C LEU A 128 -15.32 -0.63 0.24
N GLY A 129 -15.98 -0.70 1.39
CA GLY A 129 -15.48 -0.12 2.65
C GLY A 129 -15.07 1.35 2.51
N LEU A 130 -13.81 1.66 2.79
CA LEU A 130 -13.21 3.00 2.71
C LEU A 130 -13.36 3.66 1.33
N TRP A 131 -13.41 2.89 0.27
CA TRP A 131 -13.49 3.43 -1.09
C TRP A 131 -14.84 4.09 -1.43
N ARG A 132 -15.84 3.99 -0.54
CA ARG A 132 -17.10 4.75 -0.61
C ARG A 132 -16.97 6.15 -0.03
N GLU A 133 -15.93 6.39 0.74
CA GLU A 133 -15.73 7.65 1.46
C GLU A 133 -14.86 8.58 0.58
N PRO A 134 -15.31 9.79 0.24
CA PRO A 134 -14.56 10.68 -0.67
C PRO A 134 -13.15 11.05 -0.19
N GLU A 135 -12.92 10.96 1.12
CA GLU A 135 -11.60 11.26 1.69
C GLU A 135 -10.52 10.24 1.33
N TYR A 136 -10.90 9.00 0.97
CA TYR A 136 -9.98 7.94 0.54
C TYR A 136 -9.91 7.79 -0.98
N ALA A 137 -10.71 8.56 -1.73
CA ALA A 137 -10.61 8.56 -3.18
C ALA A 137 -9.20 8.93 -3.65
N VAL A 138 -8.76 8.30 -4.74
CA VAL A 138 -7.51 8.66 -5.40
C VAL A 138 -7.60 10.12 -5.83
N ALA A 139 -6.72 10.96 -5.30
CA ALA A 139 -6.72 12.38 -5.59
C ALA A 139 -6.06 12.65 -6.96
N ASP A 140 -6.62 13.60 -7.70
CA ASP A 140 -5.95 14.10 -8.90
C ASP A 140 -4.71 14.91 -8.51
N ALA A 141 -3.54 14.49 -8.98
CA ALA A 141 -2.29 15.18 -8.73
C ALA A 141 -2.25 16.60 -9.33
N ALA A 142 -3.07 16.89 -10.36
CA ALA A 142 -3.23 18.24 -10.90
C ALA A 142 -4.05 19.16 -9.97
N ALA A 143 -4.85 18.58 -9.07
CA ALA A 143 -5.64 19.32 -8.08
C ALA A 143 -4.83 19.62 -6.80
N SER A 144 -3.70 20.31 -6.94
CA SER A 144 -2.71 20.58 -5.90
C SER A 144 -3.29 21.15 -4.62
N GLU A 145 -4.29 22.04 -4.73
CA GLU A 145 -4.96 22.63 -3.57
C GLU A 145 -5.72 21.58 -2.76
N ALA A 146 -6.38 20.63 -3.42
CA ALA A 146 -7.09 19.54 -2.74
C ALA A 146 -6.12 18.60 -2.00
N VAL A 147 -4.95 18.36 -2.57
CA VAL A 147 -3.87 17.59 -1.91
C VAL A 147 -3.28 18.38 -0.74
N SER A 148 -3.04 19.68 -0.92
CA SER A 148 -2.48 20.57 0.12
C SER A 148 -3.36 20.67 1.38
N ARG A 149 -4.66 20.44 1.26
CA ARG A 149 -5.60 20.43 2.40
C ARG A 149 -5.53 19.15 3.24
N ARG A 150 -4.64 18.22 2.90
CA ARG A 150 -4.49 16.91 3.59
C ARG A 150 -3.08 16.74 4.21
N PRO A 151 -2.52 17.75 4.93
CA PRO A 151 -1.20 17.61 5.52
C PRO A 151 -1.17 16.46 6.52
N ASP A 152 -0.04 15.76 6.58
CA ASP A 152 0.21 14.62 7.46
C ASP A 152 -0.73 13.41 7.23
N ARG A 153 -1.57 13.44 6.17
CA ARG A 153 -2.42 12.32 5.78
C ARG A 153 -1.72 11.45 4.75
N PHE A 154 -1.89 10.13 4.91
CA PHE A 154 -1.54 9.18 3.86
C PHE A 154 -2.59 9.28 2.75
N VAL A 155 -2.14 9.47 1.52
CA VAL A 155 -2.99 9.64 0.34
C VAL A 155 -2.51 8.76 -0.81
N ILE A 156 -3.43 8.48 -1.71
CA ILE A 156 -3.11 7.97 -3.04
C ILE A 156 -3.43 9.08 -4.04
N ILE A 157 -2.46 9.44 -4.86
CA ILE A 157 -2.62 10.42 -5.95
C ILE A 157 -2.44 9.73 -7.29
N ALA A 158 -3.05 10.25 -8.33
CA ALA A 158 -2.77 9.84 -9.71
C ALA A 158 -2.73 11.06 -10.62
N GLY A 159 -1.84 11.03 -11.62
CA GLY A 159 -1.72 12.11 -12.57
C GLY A 159 -0.63 11.86 -13.60
N LYS A 160 -0.62 12.70 -14.63
CA LYS A 160 0.43 12.68 -15.65
C LYS A 160 1.66 13.41 -15.13
N VAL A 161 2.82 12.77 -15.25
CA VAL A 161 4.10 13.37 -14.90
C VAL A 161 4.48 14.40 -15.97
N GLU A 162 4.60 15.66 -15.57
CA GLU A 162 5.00 16.75 -16.47
C GLU A 162 6.54 16.86 -16.55
N HIS A 163 7.22 16.69 -15.43
CA HIS A 163 8.68 16.82 -15.38
C HIS A 163 9.29 15.79 -14.42
N VAL A 164 10.49 15.32 -14.78
CA VAL A 164 11.35 14.53 -13.88
C VAL A 164 12.74 15.16 -13.94
N GLY A 165 13.24 15.54 -12.78
CA GLY A 165 14.56 16.15 -12.62
C GLY A 165 15.33 15.52 -11.47
N GLU A 166 16.61 15.80 -11.41
CA GLU A 166 17.49 15.35 -10.33
C GLU A 166 18.38 16.45 -9.81
N THR A 167 18.70 16.33 -8.53
CA THR A 167 19.74 17.11 -7.85
C THR A 167 20.74 16.15 -7.23
N LYS A 168 21.77 16.69 -6.58
CA LYS A 168 22.72 15.86 -5.82
C LYS A 168 22.07 15.03 -4.70
N ASP A 169 20.91 15.49 -4.18
CA ASP A 169 20.27 14.92 -2.98
C ASP A 169 19.00 14.10 -3.30
N ALA A 170 18.32 14.42 -4.41
CA ALA A 170 17.02 13.83 -4.70
C ALA A 170 16.68 13.80 -6.20
N VAL A 171 15.77 12.88 -6.55
CA VAL A 171 15.00 12.87 -7.80
C VAL A 171 13.62 13.45 -7.50
N TRP A 172 13.16 14.35 -8.38
CA TRP A 172 11.91 15.08 -8.29
C TRP A 172 11.00 14.67 -9.43
N ILE A 173 9.76 14.35 -9.13
CA ILE A 173 8.73 13.96 -10.11
C ILE A 173 7.57 14.92 -9.92
N ASP A 174 7.37 15.82 -10.88
CA ASP A 174 6.43 16.92 -10.79
C ASP A 174 5.21 16.66 -11.66
N PHE A 175 4.02 16.96 -11.12
CA PHE A 175 2.74 16.83 -11.82
C PHE A 175 2.25 18.15 -12.43
N GLY A 176 3.01 19.20 -12.31
CA GLY A 176 2.69 20.50 -12.90
C GLY A 176 3.95 21.27 -13.29
N LYS A 177 3.77 22.51 -13.73
CA LYS A 177 4.84 23.38 -14.22
C LYS A 177 5.41 24.31 -13.16
N ILE A 178 4.73 24.43 -12.02
CA ILE A 178 5.06 25.36 -10.95
C ILE A 178 5.36 24.57 -9.67
N TRP A 179 6.55 24.07 -9.52
CA TRP A 179 7.00 23.20 -8.42
C TRP A 179 6.65 23.73 -6.99
N ARG A 180 6.41 25.03 -6.83
CA ARG A 180 6.05 25.63 -5.54
C ARG A 180 4.60 25.41 -5.13
N THR A 181 3.75 25.14 -6.09
CA THR A 181 2.31 24.97 -5.87
C THR A 181 1.81 23.60 -6.28
N ASP A 182 2.52 22.94 -7.17
CA ASP A 182 2.09 21.70 -7.76
C ASP A 182 2.53 20.50 -6.89
N VAL A 183 1.82 19.40 -7.04
CA VAL A 183 2.19 18.16 -6.31
C VAL A 183 3.51 17.64 -6.85
N THR A 184 4.41 17.30 -5.94
CA THR A 184 5.73 16.75 -6.26
C THR A 184 5.97 15.48 -5.46
N ILE A 185 6.49 14.44 -6.11
CA ILE A 185 7.09 13.29 -5.44
C ILE A 185 8.59 13.51 -5.34
N VAL A 186 9.14 13.17 -4.19
CA VAL A 186 10.58 13.25 -3.95
C VAL A 186 11.12 11.91 -3.51
N VAL A 187 12.14 11.44 -4.21
CA VAL A 187 12.89 10.23 -3.87
C VAL A 187 14.33 10.62 -3.56
N SER A 188 14.85 10.22 -2.40
CA SER A 188 16.26 10.45 -2.06
C SER A 188 17.18 9.84 -3.13
N ARG A 189 18.22 10.58 -3.55
CA ARG A 189 19.20 10.10 -4.53
C ARG A 189 19.87 8.79 -4.10
N LYS A 190 20.03 8.57 -2.81
CA LYS A 190 20.58 7.32 -2.25
C LYS A 190 19.68 6.12 -2.47
N LEU A 191 18.37 6.33 -2.57
CA LEU A 191 17.38 5.28 -2.79
C LEU A 191 17.07 5.06 -4.26
N TRP A 192 17.38 6.03 -5.13
CA TRP A 192 17.01 5.99 -6.54
C TRP A 192 17.45 4.72 -7.29
N PRO A 193 18.67 4.15 -7.05
CA PRO A 193 19.06 2.89 -7.68
C PRO A 193 18.10 1.73 -7.43
N ARG A 194 17.38 1.72 -6.28
CA ARG A 194 16.34 0.70 -6.00
C ARG A 194 15.11 0.90 -6.89
N PHE A 195 14.77 2.15 -7.20
CA PHE A 195 13.68 2.48 -8.12
C PHE A 195 14.04 2.06 -9.55
N GLU A 196 15.25 2.33 -10.00
CA GLU A 196 15.74 1.89 -11.31
C GLU A 196 15.76 0.37 -11.42
N ALA A 197 16.22 -0.34 -10.40
CA ALA A 197 16.19 -1.80 -10.34
C ALA A 197 14.76 -2.36 -10.39
N ALA A 198 13.77 -1.63 -9.86
CA ALA A 198 12.34 -1.95 -9.98
C ALA A 198 11.73 -1.49 -11.32
N GLY A 199 12.54 -0.99 -12.24
CA GLY A 199 12.11 -0.54 -13.57
C GLY A 199 11.49 0.86 -13.60
N LEU A 200 11.61 1.65 -12.54
CA LEU A 200 11.14 3.04 -12.47
C LEU A 200 12.28 3.99 -12.83
N THR A 201 12.68 4.01 -14.10
CA THR A 201 13.66 4.98 -14.60
C THR A 201 13.01 6.32 -14.92
N MET A 202 13.79 7.42 -14.91
CA MET A 202 13.27 8.75 -15.23
C MET A 202 12.60 8.80 -16.61
N ASP A 203 13.19 8.12 -17.61
CA ASP A 203 12.63 8.10 -18.97
C ASP A 203 11.33 7.28 -19.04
N ARG A 204 11.23 6.23 -18.24
CA ARG A 204 10.03 5.40 -18.21
C ARG A 204 8.84 6.10 -17.55
N ILE A 205 9.06 7.01 -16.60
CA ILE A 205 7.97 7.69 -15.89
C ILE A 205 7.64 9.07 -16.47
N ARG A 206 8.59 9.71 -17.17
CA ARG A 206 8.36 11.04 -17.77
C ARG A 206 7.23 10.99 -18.80
N GLY A 207 6.27 11.91 -18.67
CA GLY A 207 5.10 12.02 -19.55
C GLY A 207 4.07 10.92 -19.40
N ARG A 208 4.27 9.97 -18.45
CA ARG A 208 3.34 8.88 -18.18
C ARG A 208 2.35 9.25 -17.08
N THR A 209 1.22 8.58 -17.06
CA THR A 209 0.32 8.63 -15.91
C THR A 209 0.80 7.64 -14.87
N ILE A 210 1.04 8.14 -13.67
CA ILE A 210 1.41 7.29 -12.54
C ILE A 210 0.40 7.44 -11.41
N ARG A 211 0.33 6.42 -10.57
CA ARG A 211 -0.29 6.46 -9.25
C ARG A 211 0.82 6.40 -8.22
N ALA A 212 0.73 7.25 -7.21
CA ALA A 212 1.68 7.23 -6.11
C ALA A 212 0.97 7.34 -4.77
N ARG A 213 1.60 6.83 -3.74
CA ARG A 213 1.03 6.81 -2.39
C ARG A 213 2.07 7.22 -1.36
N GLY A 214 1.64 8.02 -0.38
CA GLY A 214 2.54 8.53 0.64
C GLY A 214 1.86 9.53 1.55
N VAL A 215 2.61 10.01 2.54
CA VAL A 215 2.14 11.06 3.45
C VAL A 215 2.39 12.41 2.82
N VAL A 216 1.36 13.26 2.82
CA VAL A 216 1.47 14.64 2.32
C VAL A 216 2.26 15.48 3.31
N THR A 217 3.30 16.16 2.83
CA THR A 217 4.01 17.20 3.56
C THR A 217 3.92 18.52 2.78
N LEU A 218 4.03 19.66 3.49
CA LEU A 218 3.99 20.98 2.87
C LEU A 218 5.39 21.63 2.95
N ARG A 219 6.24 21.24 2.02
CA ARG A 219 7.63 21.76 1.93
C ARG A 219 7.90 22.30 0.54
N GLY A 220 7.60 23.58 0.33
CA GLY A 220 7.70 24.21 -0.99
C GLY A 220 6.61 23.78 -1.96
N GLY A 221 5.43 23.45 -1.45
CA GLY A 221 4.28 22.85 -2.14
C GLY A 221 3.86 21.53 -1.50
N PRO A 222 2.73 20.93 -1.96
CA PRO A 222 2.31 19.60 -1.54
C PRO A 222 3.30 18.55 -2.06
N ARG A 223 3.83 17.74 -1.16
CA ARG A 223 4.93 16.83 -1.45
C ARG A 223 4.72 15.47 -0.82
N LEU A 224 5.07 14.41 -1.54
CA LEU A 224 5.18 13.05 -1.05
C LEU A 224 6.64 12.61 -1.07
N ASP A 225 7.22 12.35 0.10
CA ASP A 225 8.55 11.73 0.22
C ASP A 225 8.39 10.22 0.14
N ILE A 226 8.90 9.60 -0.94
CA ILE A 226 8.73 8.18 -1.22
C ILE A 226 10.07 7.46 -1.08
N SER A 227 10.07 6.37 -0.30
CA SER A 227 11.25 5.53 -0.05
C SER A 227 11.16 4.14 -0.70
N GLU A 228 9.95 3.73 -1.11
CA GLU A 228 9.71 2.38 -1.65
C GLU A 228 9.23 2.43 -3.09
N PRO A 229 9.88 1.68 -4.01
CA PRO A 229 9.47 1.64 -5.42
C PRO A 229 8.01 1.24 -5.61
N ALA A 230 7.51 0.28 -4.85
CA ALA A 230 6.13 -0.19 -4.92
C ALA A 230 5.08 0.87 -4.51
N ALA A 231 5.51 2.03 -3.98
CA ALA A 231 4.63 3.17 -3.76
C ALA A 231 4.33 3.96 -5.04
N ILE A 232 4.96 3.62 -6.17
CA ILE A 232 4.74 4.24 -7.48
C ILE A 232 4.33 3.16 -8.49
N GLU A 233 3.17 3.33 -9.09
CA GLU A 233 2.60 2.46 -10.12
C GLU A 233 2.51 3.25 -11.44
N VAL A 234 3.03 2.70 -12.54
CA VAL A 234 2.85 3.28 -13.88
C VAL A 234 1.55 2.74 -14.45
N LEU A 235 0.60 3.64 -14.73
CA LEU A 235 -0.78 3.30 -15.13
C LEU A 235 -0.97 3.28 -16.65
N ASP A 236 0.07 3.33 -17.43
CA ASP A 236 -0.09 3.37 -18.87
C ASP A 236 -0.86 2.16 -19.37
N ALA A 237 -1.78 2.46 -20.26
CA ALA A 237 -2.61 1.49 -20.92
C ALA A 237 -1.76 0.27 -21.33
N VAL A 238 -2.12 -0.89 -20.79
CA VAL A 238 -1.85 -2.13 -21.50
C VAL A 238 -2.34 -1.87 -22.93
N ALA A 239 -1.41 -1.77 -23.87
CA ALA A 239 -1.75 -1.69 -25.28
C ALA A 239 -2.73 -2.84 -25.53
N GLN A 240 -3.99 -2.51 -25.77
CA GLN A 240 -4.93 -3.46 -26.30
C GLN A 240 -4.33 -3.86 -27.64
N THR A 241 -3.63 -5.00 -27.62
CA THR A 241 -3.24 -5.65 -28.86
C THR A 241 -4.53 -6.02 -29.58
N PRO A 242 -4.72 -5.59 -30.82
CA PRO A 242 -5.93 -5.84 -31.60
C PRO A 242 -6.15 -7.34 -31.83
#